data_5fad022b32215d221f7c6dfcbb12f011
#
_entry.id   5fad022b32215d221f7c6dfcbb12f011
#
_cell.length_a   1.000
_cell.length_b   1.000
_cell.length_c   1.000
_cell.angle_alpha   90.00
_cell.angle_beta   90.00
_cell.angle_gamma   90.00
#
_symmetry.space_group_name_H-M   'P 1'
#
loop_
_entity.id
_entity.type
_entity.pdbx_description
1 polymer ?
#
loop_
_entity_poly.entity_id
_entity_poly.type
_entity_poly.pdbx_seq_one_letter_code
_entity_poly.pdbx_strand_id
1 'polypeptide(L)'
;MNEFIGWFNQVLTISIQLYFQQECEYSSLEEVKPPVNGWLEKVTGVPDLTFDERMVVMLALMPHVCPQILDIFFVQNKNFDRQYTEFGGWKGLSHGGFLPTGETASFILAGEDTEKRKGVIRFFQKDHWFYTKNILRLEGAGEGEPFLSGQLRVSEEFLSRVLLDKEYKPDYNIGFPAKRITTQLEWEDMVLDYQVAIELEEINVWISSGKTVMEDWGLSRILKAGYRSLFYGSPGTGKTLAATLLGKKNEIDVYRTCP
;
A
#
# COMPACT_ATOMS: atom_id res chain seq x y z
N MET A 1 -10.12 -7.63 -11.81
CA MET A 1 -10.66 -6.50 -11.04
C MET A 1 -12.19 -6.45 -11.07
N ASN A 2 -12.85 -6.39 -12.24
CA ASN A 2 -14.33 -6.24 -12.34
C ASN A 2 -15.12 -7.31 -11.56
N GLU A 3 -14.69 -8.55 -11.58
CA GLU A 3 -15.35 -9.62 -10.81
C GLU A 3 -15.25 -9.38 -9.29
N PHE A 4 -14.10 -8.88 -8.79
CA PHE A 4 -13.95 -8.50 -7.39
C PHE A 4 -14.81 -7.31 -7.01
N ILE A 5 -14.99 -6.33 -7.90
CA ILE A 5 -15.92 -5.21 -7.69
C ILE A 5 -17.36 -5.74 -7.57
N GLY A 6 -17.76 -6.63 -8.48
CA GLY A 6 -19.09 -7.27 -8.44
C GLY A 6 -19.32 -8.06 -7.15
N TRP A 7 -18.34 -8.90 -6.76
CA TRP A 7 -18.38 -9.65 -5.51
C TRP A 7 -18.47 -8.73 -4.28
N PHE A 8 -17.63 -7.70 -4.22
CA PHE A 8 -17.62 -6.74 -3.12
C PHE A 8 -18.96 -6.03 -2.99
N ASN A 9 -19.53 -5.57 -4.11
CA ASN A 9 -20.85 -4.92 -4.12
C ASN A 9 -21.96 -5.85 -3.63
N GLN A 10 -21.92 -7.13 -4.03
CA GLN A 10 -22.86 -8.15 -3.54
C GLN A 10 -22.74 -8.35 -2.03
N VAL A 11 -21.53 -8.55 -1.51
CA VAL A 11 -21.27 -8.70 -0.06
C VAL A 11 -21.76 -7.48 0.71
N LEU A 12 -21.48 -6.28 0.19
CA LEU A 12 -21.90 -5.03 0.81
C LEU A 12 -23.42 -4.90 0.87
N THR A 13 -24.11 -5.22 -0.23
CA THR A 13 -25.58 -5.23 -0.28
C THR A 13 -26.17 -6.19 0.75
N ILE A 14 -25.63 -7.40 0.83
CA ILE A 14 -26.07 -8.42 1.79
C ILE A 14 -25.81 -7.95 3.23
N SER A 15 -24.65 -7.35 3.51
CA SER A 15 -24.33 -6.79 4.83
C SER A 15 -25.39 -5.79 5.30
N ILE A 16 -25.82 -4.91 4.41
CA ILE A 16 -26.86 -3.91 4.71
C ILE A 16 -28.24 -4.56 4.86
N GLN A 17 -28.59 -5.55 4.02
CA GLN A 17 -29.85 -6.29 4.14
C GLN A 17 -29.94 -7.03 5.48
N LEU A 18 -28.89 -7.74 5.88
CA LEU A 18 -28.82 -8.44 7.15
C LEU A 18 -28.92 -7.47 8.34
N TYR A 19 -28.21 -6.34 8.27
CA TYR A 19 -28.26 -5.33 9.32
C TYR A 19 -29.68 -4.76 9.51
N PHE A 20 -30.38 -4.43 8.42
CA PHE A 20 -31.76 -3.93 8.48
C PHE A 20 -32.83 -5.02 8.57
N GLN A 21 -32.43 -6.28 8.76
CA GLN A 21 -33.36 -7.43 8.86
C GLN A 21 -34.32 -7.52 7.66
N GLN A 22 -33.82 -7.21 6.48
CA GLN A 22 -34.55 -7.34 5.23
C GLN A 22 -34.50 -8.79 4.72
N GLU A 23 -35.43 -9.15 3.83
CA GLU A 23 -35.36 -10.45 3.15
C GLU A 23 -34.02 -10.61 2.42
N CYS A 24 -33.30 -11.67 2.73
CA CYS A 24 -32.01 -12.00 2.15
C CYS A 24 -31.90 -13.50 1.94
N GLU A 25 -31.35 -13.92 0.80
CA GLU A 25 -31.11 -15.34 0.49
C GLU A 25 -29.94 -15.92 1.30
N TYR A 26 -29.12 -15.08 1.88
CA TYR A 26 -27.89 -15.45 2.60
C TYR A 26 -28.08 -15.24 4.11
N SER A 27 -27.54 -16.18 4.89
CA SER A 27 -27.54 -16.07 6.35
C SER A 27 -26.21 -15.49 6.89
N SER A 28 -25.16 -15.49 6.08
CA SER A 28 -23.84 -14.98 6.44
C SER A 28 -23.11 -14.45 5.20
N LEU A 29 -22.22 -13.48 5.40
CA LEU A 29 -21.41 -12.88 4.33
C LEU A 29 -20.43 -13.88 3.70
N GLU A 30 -19.96 -14.86 4.47
CA GLU A 30 -18.98 -15.86 4.05
C GLU A 30 -19.56 -16.86 3.03
N GLU A 31 -20.88 -16.92 2.87
CA GLU A 31 -21.54 -17.71 1.83
C GLU A 31 -21.28 -17.15 0.43
N VAL A 32 -21.01 -15.85 0.32
CA VAL A 32 -20.68 -15.18 -0.95
C VAL A 32 -19.22 -15.39 -1.29
N LYS A 33 -18.95 -16.42 -2.09
CA LYS A 33 -17.57 -16.80 -2.41
C LYS A 33 -16.86 -15.74 -3.25
N PRO A 34 -15.62 -15.39 -2.89
CA PRO A 34 -14.81 -14.49 -3.70
C PRO A 34 -14.43 -15.12 -5.05
N PRO A 35 -14.15 -14.30 -6.07
CA PRO A 35 -13.62 -14.78 -7.35
C PRO A 35 -12.33 -15.58 -7.20
N VAL A 36 -12.21 -16.67 -7.97
CA VAL A 36 -11.06 -17.60 -7.91
C VAL A 36 -9.93 -17.24 -8.87
N ASN A 37 -9.98 -16.09 -9.53
CA ASN A 37 -9.02 -15.70 -10.58
C ASN A 37 -7.65 -15.23 -10.05
N GLY A 38 -7.44 -15.21 -8.73
CA GLY A 38 -6.16 -14.88 -8.10
C GLY A 38 -5.68 -13.44 -8.32
N TRP A 39 -6.53 -12.55 -8.85
CA TRP A 39 -6.13 -11.17 -9.15
C TRP A 39 -5.67 -10.41 -7.91
N LEU A 40 -6.39 -10.54 -6.80
CA LEU A 40 -6.09 -9.81 -5.57
C LEU A 40 -4.78 -10.31 -4.95
N GLU A 41 -4.55 -11.61 -4.96
CA GLU A 41 -3.30 -12.24 -4.54
C GLU A 41 -2.12 -11.75 -5.39
N LYS A 42 -2.31 -11.67 -6.70
CA LYS A 42 -1.28 -11.18 -7.63
C LYS A 42 -0.90 -9.73 -7.32
N VAL A 43 -1.88 -8.83 -7.16
CA VAL A 43 -1.58 -7.41 -6.95
C VAL A 43 -1.08 -7.08 -5.54
N THR A 44 -1.49 -7.86 -4.53
CA THR A 44 -0.99 -7.72 -3.15
C THR A 44 0.35 -8.41 -2.92
N GLY A 45 0.65 -9.43 -3.74
CA GLY A 45 1.81 -10.31 -3.53
C GLY A 45 1.69 -11.15 -2.25
N VAL A 46 0.45 -11.48 -1.84
CA VAL A 46 0.14 -12.32 -0.67
C VAL A 46 -0.72 -13.49 -1.15
N PRO A 47 -0.27 -14.73 -1.00
CA PRO A 47 -1.09 -15.90 -1.28
C PRO A 47 -2.16 -16.09 -0.18
N ASP A 48 -3.21 -16.82 -0.51
CA ASP A 48 -4.20 -17.32 0.44
C ASP A 48 -4.84 -16.24 1.34
N LEU A 49 -5.26 -15.13 0.73
CA LEU A 49 -5.99 -14.07 1.44
C LEU A 49 -7.28 -14.62 2.06
N THR A 50 -7.53 -14.27 3.30
CA THR A 50 -8.80 -14.55 3.97
C THR A 50 -9.95 -13.73 3.37
N PHE A 51 -11.18 -14.11 3.63
CA PHE A 51 -12.37 -13.34 3.24
C PHE A 51 -12.29 -11.90 3.78
N ASP A 52 -11.98 -11.76 5.07
CA ASP A 52 -11.90 -10.46 5.74
C ASP A 52 -10.82 -9.57 5.15
N GLU A 53 -9.64 -10.11 4.89
CA GLU A 53 -8.54 -9.36 4.27
C GLU A 53 -8.92 -8.86 2.87
N ARG A 54 -9.57 -9.72 2.06
CA ARG A 54 -10.08 -9.32 0.74
C ARG A 54 -11.08 -8.17 0.85
N MET A 55 -12.02 -8.28 1.80
CA MET A 55 -13.01 -7.24 2.04
C MET A 55 -12.38 -5.90 2.43
N VAL A 56 -11.41 -5.90 3.34
CA VAL A 56 -10.72 -4.66 3.77
C VAL A 56 -9.95 -4.02 2.63
N VAL A 57 -9.21 -4.81 1.82
CA VAL A 57 -8.49 -4.28 0.65
C VAL A 57 -9.45 -3.71 -0.37
N MET A 58 -10.53 -4.42 -0.68
CA MET A 58 -11.55 -3.92 -1.63
C MET A 58 -12.22 -2.66 -1.11
N LEU A 59 -12.61 -2.62 0.17
CA LEU A 59 -13.21 -1.44 0.80
C LEU A 59 -12.30 -0.21 0.68
N ALA A 60 -10.99 -0.37 0.93
CA ALA A 60 -10.02 0.70 0.81
C ALA A 60 -9.78 1.16 -0.63
N LEU A 61 -9.95 0.27 -1.63
CA LEU A 61 -9.80 0.57 -3.06
C LEU A 61 -11.00 1.30 -3.66
N MET A 62 -12.22 1.06 -3.15
CA MET A 62 -13.45 1.56 -3.76
C MET A 62 -13.50 3.07 -3.99
N PRO A 63 -13.04 3.95 -3.06
CA PRO A 63 -13.03 5.38 -3.32
C PRO A 63 -12.25 5.80 -4.57
N HIS A 64 -11.28 4.99 -5.00
CA HIS A 64 -10.40 5.26 -6.15
C HIS A 64 -10.90 4.62 -7.45
N VAL A 65 -11.75 3.60 -7.37
CA VAL A 65 -12.14 2.78 -8.54
C VAL A 65 -13.63 2.93 -8.84
N CYS A 66 -14.48 2.88 -7.83
CA CYS A 66 -15.93 2.83 -7.98
C CYS A 66 -16.63 3.47 -6.75
N PRO A 67 -16.41 4.79 -6.51
CA PRO A 67 -16.81 5.45 -5.26
C PRO A 67 -18.32 5.35 -4.99
N GLN A 68 -19.15 5.31 -6.02
CA GLN A 68 -20.61 5.23 -5.89
C GLN A 68 -21.10 3.95 -5.19
N ILE A 69 -20.31 2.88 -5.16
CA ILE A 69 -20.68 1.65 -4.43
C ILE A 69 -20.79 1.91 -2.92
N LEU A 70 -20.03 2.88 -2.41
CA LEU A 70 -20.01 3.23 -1.01
C LEU A 70 -21.13 4.21 -0.61
N ASP A 71 -21.90 4.74 -1.56
CA ASP A 71 -23.00 5.67 -1.27
C ASP A 71 -24.11 5.04 -0.43
N ILE A 72 -24.18 3.72 -0.38
CA ILE A 72 -25.08 2.97 0.49
C ILE A 72 -24.88 3.32 1.97
N PHE A 73 -23.72 3.75 2.39
CA PHE A 73 -23.42 4.18 3.76
C PHE A 73 -23.91 5.59 4.09
N PHE A 74 -24.40 6.35 3.12
CA PHE A 74 -25.02 7.66 3.38
C PHE A 74 -26.48 7.57 3.87
N VAL A 75 -26.99 6.37 4.04
CA VAL A 75 -28.34 6.17 4.63
C VAL A 75 -28.39 6.83 6.01
N GLN A 76 -29.44 7.62 6.22
CA GLN A 76 -29.69 8.34 7.47
C GLN A 76 -30.63 7.58 8.40
N ASN A 77 -30.28 7.62 9.67
CA ASN A 77 -31.18 7.18 10.73
C ASN A 77 -32.23 8.26 10.98
N LYS A 78 -33.44 8.02 10.52
CA LYS A 78 -34.56 8.98 10.62
C LYS A 78 -34.94 9.35 12.06
N ASN A 79 -34.65 8.47 13.04
CA ASN A 79 -34.98 8.72 14.44
C ASN A 79 -34.04 9.75 15.09
N PHE A 80 -32.78 9.85 14.61
CA PHE A 80 -31.77 10.73 15.18
C PHE A 80 -31.32 11.84 14.22
N ASP A 81 -31.89 11.86 13.00
CA ASP A 81 -31.54 12.82 11.92
C ASP A 81 -30.04 12.91 11.66
N ARG A 82 -29.37 11.76 11.66
CA ARG A 82 -27.93 11.61 11.41
C ARG A 82 -27.62 10.29 10.73
N GLN A 83 -26.41 10.16 10.21
CA GLN A 83 -25.89 8.88 9.71
C GLN A 83 -25.80 7.85 10.87
N TYR A 84 -25.82 6.58 10.51
CA TYR A 84 -25.56 5.49 11.46
C TYR A 84 -24.11 5.57 11.91
N THR A 85 -23.90 5.68 13.22
CA THR A 85 -22.56 5.84 13.81
C THR A 85 -21.66 4.63 13.50
N GLU A 86 -22.25 3.44 13.47
CA GLU A 86 -21.62 2.17 13.21
C GLU A 86 -21.09 2.02 11.77
N PHE A 87 -21.63 2.78 10.82
CA PHE A 87 -21.12 2.78 9.45
C PHE A 87 -19.76 3.49 9.34
N GLY A 88 -19.43 4.33 10.33
CA GLY A 88 -18.22 5.12 10.28
C GLY A 88 -18.18 6.04 9.08
N GLY A 89 -17.00 6.19 8.51
CA GLY A 89 -16.77 6.96 7.30
C GLY A 89 -16.49 8.43 7.53
N TRP A 90 -15.75 8.99 6.58
CA TRP A 90 -15.43 10.42 6.53
C TRP A 90 -16.02 11.05 5.28
N LYS A 91 -16.36 12.31 5.37
CA LYS A 91 -16.67 13.15 4.22
C LYS A 91 -15.43 13.97 3.90
N GLY A 92 -14.86 13.76 2.70
CA GLY A 92 -13.68 14.51 2.26
C GLY A 92 -13.97 15.99 2.07
N LEU A 93 -12.93 16.82 2.12
CA LEU A 93 -13.05 18.27 1.86
C LEU A 93 -13.43 18.56 0.39
N SER A 94 -12.86 17.81 -0.54
CA SER A 94 -13.11 17.94 -2.00
C SER A 94 -13.76 16.72 -2.61
N HIS A 95 -13.69 15.55 -1.94
CA HIS A 95 -14.32 14.33 -2.39
C HIS A 95 -15.73 14.23 -1.81
N GLY A 96 -16.74 14.24 -2.69
CA GLY A 96 -18.15 14.18 -2.26
C GLY A 96 -18.65 12.79 -1.86
N GLY A 97 -17.90 11.72 -2.19
CA GLY A 97 -18.23 10.34 -1.87
C GLY A 97 -17.86 9.94 -0.44
N PHE A 98 -18.25 8.74 -0.06
CA PHE A 98 -17.94 8.14 1.24
C PHE A 98 -16.50 7.67 1.30
N LEU A 99 -15.77 8.06 2.34
CA LEU A 99 -14.41 7.60 2.62
C LEU A 99 -14.44 6.60 3.78
N PRO A 100 -14.17 5.31 3.54
CA PRO A 100 -14.31 4.28 4.56
C PRO A 100 -13.26 4.43 5.66
N THR A 101 -13.64 4.03 6.87
CA THR A 101 -12.79 4.01 8.06
C THR A 101 -12.60 2.59 8.58
N GLY A 102 -11.80 2.43 9.61
CA GLY A 102 -11.73 1.16 10.34
C GLY A 102 -13.08 0.75 10.93
N GLU A 103 -13.92 1.73 11.31
CA GLU A 103 -15.28 1.47 11.79
C GLU A 103 -16.16 0.85 10.69
N THR A 104 -16.05 1.37 9.46
CA THR A 104 -16.75 0.79 8.28
C THR A 104 -16.36 -0.67 8.07
N ALA A 105 -15.06 -0.98 8.14
CA ALA A 105 -14.58 -2.35 8.05
C ALA A 105 -15.11 -3.23 9.19
N SER A 106 -15.11 -2.69 10.42
CA SER A 106 -15.63 -3.38 11.59
C SER A 106 -17.14 -3.66 11.49
N PHE A 107 -17.91 -2.68 11.00
CA PHE A 107 -19.33 -2.86 10.76
C PHE A 107 -19.60 -4.02 9.80
N ILE A 108 -18.92 -4.06 8.66
CA ILE A 108 -19.12 -5.10 7.64
C ILE A 108 -18.72 -6.48 8.17
N LEU A 109 -17.57 -6.61 8.81
CA LEU A 109 -16.96 -7.90 9.16
C LEU A 109 -17.37 -8.44 10.53
N ALA A 110 -17.64 -7.56 11.47
CA ALA A 110 -17.91 -7.93 12.86
C ALA A 110 -19.38 -7.64 13.27
N GLY A 111 -20.06 -6.67 12.65
CA GLY A 111 -21.36 -6.23 13.13
C GLY A 111 -21.30 -5.87 14.62
N GLU A 112 -22.14 -6.51 15.43
CA GLU A 112 -22.21 -6.34 16.89
C GLU A 112 -21.26 -7.27 17.67
N ASP A 113 -20.55 -8.19 17.00
CA ASP A 113 -19.67 -9.18 17.64
C ASP A 113 -18.34 -8.51 18.08
N THR A 114 -18.18 -8.33 19.39
CA THR A 114 -17.00 -7.71 19.98
C THR A 114 -15.72 -8.54 19.80
N GLU A 115 -15.79 -9.86 19.70
CA GLU A 115 -14.60 -10.70 19.46
C GLU A 115 -14.14 -10.61 18.00
N LYS A 116 -15.07 -10.65 17.06
CA LYS A 116 -14.75 -10.39 15.64
C LYS A 116 -14.17 -8.98 15.46
N ARG A 117 -14.70 -7.98 16.18
CA ARG A 117 -14.18 -6.60 16.17
C ARG A 117 -12.70 -6.52 16.58
N LYS A 118 -12.29 -7.31 17.59
CA LYS A 118 -10.86 -7.42 17.95
C LYS A 118 -10.01 -8.00 16.81
N GLY A 119 -10.57 -8.93 16.06
CA GLY A 119 -9.95 -9.47 14.84
C GLY A 119 -9.70 -8.39 13.80
N VAL A 120 -10.69 -7.54 13.54
CA VAL A 120 -10.57 -6.41 12.59
C VAL A 120 -9.49 -5.42 13.02
N ILE A 121 -9.39 -5.10 14.31
CA ILE A 121 -8.35 -4.19 14.84
C ILE A 121 -6.94 -4.72 14.53
N ARG A 122 -6.73 -6.04 14.53
CA ARG A 122 -5.43 -6.64 14.24
C ARG A 122 -4.94 -6.36 12.82
N PHE A 123 -5.84 -6.21 11.85
CA PHE A 123 -5.47 -5.87 10.47
C PHE A 123 -4.74 -4.53 10.37
N PHE A 124 -4.94 -3.63 11.32
CA PHE A 124 -4.37 -2.29 11.31
C PHE A 124 -3.14 -2.13 12.21
N GLN A 125 -2.62 -3.24 12.75
CA GLN A 125 -1.38 -3.22 13.52
C GLN A 125 -0.16 -3.15 12.57
N LYS A 126 0.95 -2.60 13.09
CA LYS A 126 2.18 -2.37 12.29
C LYS A 126 2.88 -3.65 11.84
N ASP A 127 2.61 -4.77 12.49
CA ASP A 127 3.13 -6.10 12.15
C ASP A 127 2.28 -6.82 11.11
N HIS A 128 1.06 -6.38 10.84
CA HIS A 128 0.22 -6.96 9.81
C HIS A 128 0.76 -6.66 8.41
N TRP A 129 0.55 -7.59 7.47
CA TRP A 129 1.08 -7.45 6.11
C TRP A 129 0.49 -6.25 5.33
N PHE A 130 -0.68 -5.74 5.69
CA PHE A 130 -1.20 -4.50 5.12
C PHE A 130 -0.19 -3.36 5.29
N TYR A 131 0.40 -3.27 6.47
CA TYR A 131 1.39 -2.25 6.79
C TYR A 131 2.79 -2.61 6.27
N THR A 132 3.26 -3.85 6.54
CA THR A 132 4.64 -4.27 6.22
C THR A 132 4.91 -4.37 4.72
N LYS A 133 3.87 -4.62 3.91
CA LYS A 133 3.93 -4.61 2.44
C LYS A 133 3.46 -3.28 1.82
N ASN A 134 3.25 -2.25 2.63
CA ASN A 134 2.81 -0.94 2.18
C ASN A 134 1.57 -0.98 1.27
N ILE A 135 0.57 -1.79 1.62
CA ILE A 135 -0.68 -1.91 0.85
C ILE A 135 -1.67 -0.84 1.27
N LEU A 136 -2.05 -0.85 2.54
CA LEU A 136 -2.94 0.12 3.15
C LEU A 136 -2.61 0.34 4.62
N ARG A 137 -3.10 1.42 5.16
CA ARG A 137 -3.00 1.75 6.58
C ARG A 137 -4.26 2.45 7.05
N LEU A 138 -4.49 2.40 8.35
CA LEU A 138 -5.47 3.25 9.00
C LEU A 138 -4.77 4.58 9.33
N GLU A 139 -5.19 5.67 8.71
CA GLU A 139 -4.69 7.00 9.08
C GLU A 139 -5.27 7.40 10.42
N GLY A 140 -4.45 8.04 11.25
CA GLY A 140 -4.80 8.38 12.61
C GLY A 140 -6.13 9.12 12.70
N ALA A 141 -6.98 8.67 13.59
CA ALA A 141 -8.11 9.43 14.05
C ALA A 141 -7.63 10.74 14.67
N GLY A 142 -8.48 11.78 14.70
CA GLY A 142 -8.17 13.01 15.39
C GLY A 142 -7.83 12.79 16.86
N GLU A 143 -7.20 13.77 17.50
CA GLU A 143 -6.84 13.66 18.92
C GLU A 143 -8.09 13.43 19.77
N GLY A 144 -8.09 12.35 20.56
CA GLY A 144 -9.23 11.96 21.39
C GLY A 144 -10.32 11.14 20.69
N GLU A 145 -10.20 10.85 19.39
CA GLU A 145 -11.15 9.99 18.68
C GLU A 145 -10.82 8.49 18.82
N PRO A 146 -11.84 7.61 18.69
CA PRO A 146 -11.62 6.17 18.69
C PRO A 146 -10.68 5.72 17.58
N PHE A 147 -9.84 4.71 17.85
CA PHE A 147 -8.84 4.20 16.91
C PHE A 147 -9.42 3.85 15.51
N LEU A 148 -10.58 3.21 15.47
CA LEU A 148 -11.22 2.79 14.22
C LEU A 148 -11.88 3.94 13.44
N SER A 149 -11.96 5.16 14.01
CA SER A 149 -12.43 6.35 13.27
C SER A 149 -11.42 6.81 12.20
N GLY A 150 -10.19 6.29 12.23
CA GLY A 150 -9.18 6.56 11.22
C GLY A 150 -9.62 6.13 9.82
N GLN A 151 -9.22 6.90 8.79
CA GLN A 151 -9.51 6.60 7.39
C GLN A 151 -8.70 5.39 6.89
N LEU A 152 -9.32 4.50 6.15
CA LEU A 152 -8.62 3.48 5.37
C LEU A 152 -7.94 4.12 4.18
N ARG A 153 -6.61 4.18 4.21
CA ARG A 153 -5.82 4.78 3.14
C ARG A 153 -4.94 3.76 2.45
N VAL A 154 -5.15 3.66 1.16
CA VAL A 154 -4.32 2.84 0.25
C VAL A 154 -3.03 3.60 -0.07
N SER A 155 -1.91 2.89 -0.17
CA SER A 155 -0.65 3.50 -0.59
C SER A 155 -0.67 3.87 -2.07
N GLU A 156 0.06 4.92 -2.44
CA GLU A 156 0.23 5.34 -3.85
C GLU A 156 0.90 4.23 -4.68
N GLU A 157 1.82 3.49 -4.06
CA GLU A 157 2.48 2.34 -4.68
C GLU A 157 1.48 1.26 -5.06
N PHE A 158 0.60 0.88 -4.13
CA PHE A 158 -0.41 -0.14 -4.39
C PHE A 158 -1.44 0.34 -5.42
N LEU A 159 -1.89 1.61 -5.33
CA LEU A 159 -2.78 2.20 -6.34
C LEU A 159 -2.16 2.19 -7.74
N SER A 160 -0.89 2.55 -7.86
CA SER A 160 -0.18 2.53 -9.15
C SER A 160 -0.13 1.11 -9.74
N ARG A 161 0.13 0.12 -8.89
CA ARG A 161 0.15 -1.31 -9.29
C ARG A 161 -1.23 -1.79 -9.74
N VAL A 162 -2.29 -1.40 -9.02
CA VAL A 162 -3.67 -1.83 -9.29
C VAL A 162 -4.25 -1.13 -10.52
N LEU A 163 -4.03 0.18 -10.67
CA LEU A 163 -4.72 1.00 -11.67
C LEU A 163 -3.93 1.19 -12.96
N LEU A 164 -2.60 1.20 -12.87
CA LEU A 164 -1.73 1.53 -14.00
C LEU A 164 -0.92 0.33 -14.51
N ASP A 165 -0.90 -0.78 -13.77
CA ASP A 165 -0.04 -1.96 -14.02
C ASP A 165 1.44 -1.54 -14.22
N LYS A 166 1.86 -0.54 -13.43
CA LYS A 166 3.19 0.06 -13.49
C LYS A 166 3.86 -0.02 -12.13
N GLU A 167 5.17 -0.19 -12.16
CA GLU A 167 6.00 -0.01 -10.98
C GLU A 167 5.94 1.46 -10.52
N TYR A 168 5.57 1.66 -9.26
CA TYR A 168 5.52 2.99 -8.67
C TYR A 168 6.93 3.50 -8.42
N LYS A 169 7.22 4.68 -8.97
CA LYS A 169 8.47 5.38 -8.70
C LYS A 169 8.15 6.59 -7.83
N PRO A 170 8.49 6.52 -6.53
CA PRO A 170 8.19 7.62 -5.63
C PRO A 170 8.85 8.92 -6.07
N ASP A 171 8.16 10.03 -5.92
CA ASP A 171 8.68 11.37 -6.12
C ASP A 171 8.70 12.13 -4.79
N TYR A 172 9.38 13.26 -4.75
CA TYR A 172 9.57 14.06 -3.55
C TYR A 172 8.23 14.48 -2.92
N ASN A 173 7.99 14.06 -1.69
CA ASN A 173 6.89 14.51 -0.85
C ASN A 173 7.28 14.44 0.64
N ILE A 174 6.38 14.91 1.53
CA ILE A 174 6.64 14.91 2.99
C ILE A 174 6.90 13.49 3.52
N GLY A 175 6.26 12.47 2.97
CA GLY A 175 6.44 11.06 3.37
C GLY A 175 7.68 10.40 2.72
N PHE A 176 8.19 10.97 1.63
CA PHE A 176 9.38 10.51 0.93
C PHE A 176 10.29 11.69 0.55
N PRO A 177 11.15 12.16 1.47
CA PRO A 177 11.99 13.35 1.29
C PRO A 177 13.21 13.07 0.40
N ALA A 178 13.00 12.41 -0.73
CA ALA A 178 14.04 12.11 -1.70
C ALA A 178 13.54 12.33 -3.13
N LYS A 179 14.38 12.90 -3.99
CA LYS A 179 14.09 13.14 -5.39
C LYS A 179 14.85 12.16 -6.27
N ARG A 180 14.16 11.54 -7.22
CA ARG A 180 14.80 10.71 -8.24
C ARG A 180 15.73 11.57 -9.10
N ILE A 181 16.92 11.07 -9.31
CA ILE A 181 17.92 11.71 -10.19
C ILE A 181 18.22 10.81 -11.37
N THR A 182 18.34 11.41 -12.56
CA THR A 182 18.66 10.72 -13.80
C THR A 182 19.70 11.51 -14.57
N THR A 183 20.41 10.86 -15.52
CA THR A 183 21.36 11.51 -16.41
C THR A 183 21.17 11.00 -17.84
N GLN A 184 21.47 11.87 -18.81
CA GLN A 184 21.54 11.49 -20.21
C GLN A 184 22.93 10.93 -20.60
N LEU A 185 23.93 11.15 -19.75
CA LEU A 185 25.28 10.64 -19.96
C LEU A 185 25.33 9.14 -19.81
N GLU A 186 26.29 8.52 -20.48
CA GLU A 186 26.61 7.11 -20.38
C GLU A 186 27.84 6.87 -19.51
N TRP A 187 28.11 5.62 -19.16
CA TRP A 187 29.26 5.25 -18.32
C TRP A 187 30.58 5.68 -18.94
N GLU A 188 30.69 5.61 -20.26
CA GLU A 188 31.85 5.94 -21.08
C GLU A 188 32.13 7.43 -21.14
N ASP A 189 31.16 8.27 -20.83
CA ASP A 189 31.33 9.74 -20.78
C ASP A 189 32.07 10.18 -19.52
N MET A 190 32.29 9.26 -18.55
CA MET A 190 32.91 9.58 -17.28
C MET A 190 34.42 9.38 -17.35
N VAL A 191 35.19 10.46 -17.21
CA VAL A 191 36.66 10.41 -17.11
C VAL A 191 37.05 10.19 -15.65
N LEU A 192 37.64 9.06 -15.37
CA LEU A 192 38.01 8.63 -14.02
C LEU A 192 39.52 8.38 -13.90
N ASP A 193 40.03 8.63 -12.72
CA ASP A 193 41.31 8.06 -12.31
C ASP A 193 41.21 6.54 -12.20
N TYR A 194 42.27 5.83 -12.48
CA TYR A 194 42.33 4.38 -12.49
C TYR A 194 41.86 3.75 -11.16
N GLN A 195 42.30 4.34 -10.03
CA GLN A 195 41.94 3.86 -8.70
C GLN A 195 40.47 4.03 -8.43
N VAL A 196 39.91 5.18 -8.79
CA VAL A 196 38.46 5.46 -8.62
C VAL A 196 37.63 4.54 -9.51
N ALA A 197 38.09 4.22 -10.70
CA ALA A 197 37.40 3.29 -11.59
C ALA A 197 37.30 1.88 -10.97
N ILE A 198 38.34 1.38 -10.31
CA ILE A 198 38.32 0.10 -9.59
C ILE A 198 37.30 0.13 -8.45
N GLU A 199 37.31 1.19 -7.62
CA GLU A 199 36.41 1.34 -6.47
C GLU A 199 34.93 1.37 -6.93
N LEU A 200 34.63 2.06 -8.04
CA LEU A 200 33.30 2.07 -8.62
C LEU A 200 32.88 0.71 -9.19
N GLU A 201 33.82 -0.03 -9.78
CA GLU A 201 33.53 -1.39 -10.27
C GLU A 201 33.27 -2.37 -9.12
N GLU A 202 33.92 -2.23 -7.98
CA GLU A 202 33.62 -3.00 -6.77
C GLU A 202 32.15 -2.78 -6.33
N ILE A 203 31.70 -1.50 -6.34
CA ILE A 203 30.30 -1.17 -6.04
C ILE A 203 29.36 -1.82 -7.07
N ASN A 204 29.71 -1.75 -8.36
CA ASN A 204 28.95 -2.33 -9.44
C ASN A 204 28.80 -3.86 -9.29
N VAL A 205 29.88 -4.56 -8.96
CA VAL A 205 29.90 -5.99 -8.68
C VAL A 205 29.02 -6.32 -7.48
N TRP A 206 29.05 -5.51 -6.42
CA TRP A 206 28.17 -5.72 -5.28
C TRP A 206 26.68 -5.55 -5.65
N ILE A 207 26.34 -4.53 -6.42
CA ILE A 207 24.97 -4.30 -6.86
C ILE A 207 24.44 -5.49 -7.67
N SER A 208 25.24 -6.02 -8.58
CA SER A 208 24.85 -7.13 -9.46
C SER A 208 24.83 -8.50 -8.77
N SER A 209 25.74 -8.72 -7.82
CA SER A 209 25.96 -10.06 -7.21
C SER A 209 25.56 -10.12 -5.73
N GLY A 210 25.20 -8.99 -5.11
CA GLY A 210 24.92 -8.93 -3.68
C GLY A 210 23.76 -9.82 -3.25
N LYS A 211 22.76 -10.02 -4.11
CA LYS A 211 21.65 -10.94 -3.83
C LYS A 211 22.14 -12.38 -3.67
N THR A 212 22.97 -12.86 -4.59
CA THR A 212 23.60 -14.19 -4.53
C THR A 212 24.42 -14.35 -3.25
N VAL A 213 25.23 -13.36 -2.90
CA VAL A 213 26.03 -13.37 -1.67
C VAL A 213 25.16 -13.45 -0.42
N MET A 214 24.07 -12.70 -0.38
CA MET A 214 23.20 -12.62 0.78
C MET A 214 22.29 -13.85 0.93
N GLU A 215 21.71 -14.33 -0.18
CA GLU A 215 20.71 -15.40 -0.16
C GLU A 215 21.37 -16.77 -0.36
N ASP A 216 22.10 -16.99 -1.48
CA ASP A 216 22.62 -18.30 -1.85
C ASP A 216 23.82 -18.73 -0.96
N TRP A 217 24.65 -17.75 -0.55
CA TRP A 217 25.74 -18.02 0.40
C TRP A 217 25.32 -17.92 1.87
N GLY A 218 24.07 -17.53 2.12
CA GLY A 218 23.47 -17.49 3.46
C GLY A 218 23.99 -16.40 4.38
N LEU A 219 24.62 -15.34 3.85
CA LEU A 219 25.21 -14.25 4.64
C LEU A 219 24.17 -13.25 5.18
N SER A 220 22.91 -13.35 4.78
CA SER A 220 21.80 -12.50 5.25
C SER A 220 21.58 -12.55 6.77
N ARG A 221 22.05 -13.61 7.44
CA ARG A 221 22.00 -13.75 8.90
C ARG A 221 23.05 -12.89 9.63
N ILE A 222 24.14 -12.54 8.97
CA ILE A 222 25.33 -11.91 9.56
C ILE A 222 25.48 -10.47 9.04
N LEU A 223 25.23 -10.24 7.76
CA LEU A 223 25.38 -8.97 7.10
C LEU A 223 24.02 -8.28 6.94
N LYS A 224 24.02 -6.95 7.16
CA LYS A 224 22.84 -6.15 6.81
C LYS A 224 22.77 -5.99 5.29
N ALA A 225 21.55 -6.03 4.76
CA ALA A 225 21.31 -5.78 3.35
C ALA A 225 21.79 -4.37 2.94
N GLY A 226 22.28 -4.27 1.70
CA GLY A 226 22.77 -3.04 1.09
C GLY A 226 24.28 -2.82 1.22
N TYR A 227 24.81 -2.00 0.33
CA TYR A 227 26.19 -1.56 0.30
C TYR A 227 26.27 -0.08 0.71
N ARG A 228 27.23 0.26 1.54
CA ARG A 228 27.46 1.65 1.97
C ARG A 228 28.80 2.13 1.50
N SER A 229 28.81 3.14 0.65
CA SER A 229 30.00 3.79 0.15
C SER A 229 30.00 5.28 0.47
N LEU A 230 31.19 5.84 0.66
CA LEU A 230 31.39 7.28 0.89
C LEU A 230 32.08 7.90 -0.33
N PHE A 231 31.36 8.73 -1.06
CA PHE A 231 31.94 9.55 -2.13
C PHE A 231 32.43 10.88 -1.55
N TYR A 232 33.72 11.13 -1.57
CA TYR A 232 34.33 12.37 -1.07
C TYR A 232 35.14 13.07 -2.15
N GLY A 233 35.41 14.34 -1.97
CA GLY A 233 36.17 15.19 -2.91
C GLY A 233 35.53 16.57 -3.09
N SER A 234 36.17 17.45 -3.84
CA SER A 234 35.74 18.82 -4.08
C SER A 234 34.38 18.92 -4.77
N PRO A 235 33.61 20.00 -4.61
CA PRO A 235 32.39 20.21 -5.40
C PRO A 235 32.70 20.13 -6.91
N GLY A 236 31.77 19.57 -7.69
CA GLY A 236 31.91 19.46 -9.16
C GLY A 236 32.73 18.27 -9.66
N THR A 237 33.28 17.39 -8.81
CA THR A 237 34.11 16.24 -9.23
C THR A 237 33.29 15.01 -9.67
N GLY A 238 31.98 15.14 -9.96
CA GLY A 238 31.17 14.07 -10.53
C GLY A 238 30.64 13.04 -9.55
N LYS A 239 30.73 13.23 -8.24
CA LYS A 239 30.24 12.24 -7.22
C LYS A 239 28.79 11.80 -7.43
N THR A 240 27.87 12.76 -7.60
CA THR A 240 26.46 12.48 -7.87
C THR A 240 26.29 11.83 -9.23
N LEU A 241 27.05 12.23 -10.23
CA LEU A 241 27.02 11.63 -11.57
C LEU A 241 27.46 10.16 -11.51
N ALA A 242 28.54 9.85 -10.81
CA ALA A 242 29.00 8.47 -10.63
C ALA A 242 27.93 7.58 -9.99
N ALA A 243 27.28 8.05 -8.92
CA ALA A 243 26.17 7.33 -8.30
C ALA A 243 24.98 7.13 -9.26
N THR A 244 24.65 8.17 -10.05
CA THR A 244 23.55 8.10 -11.03
C THR A 244 23.85 7.13 -12.16
N LEU A 245 25.10 7.11 -12.65
CA LEU A 245 25.54 6.19 -13.71
C LEU A 245 25.65 4.74 -13.22
N LEU A 246 26.07 4.51 -11.98
CA LEU A 246 26.01 3.18 -11.36
C LEU A 246 24.57 2.65 -11.34
N GLY A 247 23.61 3.48 -10.95
CA GLY A 247 22.20 3.10 -10.99
C GLY A 247 21.71 2.83 -12.41
N LYS A 248 22.05 3.70 -13.36
CA LYS A 248 21.67 3.54 -14.78
C LYS A 248 22.23 2.24 -15.37
N LYS A 249 23.51 1.92 -15.12
CA LYS A 249 24.18 0.68 -15.58
C LYS A 249 23.51 -0.58 -15.06
N ASN A 250 22.96 -0.53 -13.85
CA ASN A 250 22.33 -1.68 -13.19
C ASN A 250 20.79 -1.61 -13.25
N GLU A 251 20.19 -0.72 -14.01
CA GLU A 251 18.73 -0.53 -14.12
C GLU A 251 18.04 -0.24 -12.77
N ILE A 252 18.75 0.42 -11.85
CA ILE A 252 18.27 0.77 -10.51
C ILE A 252 17.99 2.27 -10.44
N ASP A 253 16.83 2.64 -9.88
CA ASP A 253 16.52 4.03 -9.63
C ASP A 253 17.39 4.63 -8.53
N VAL A 254 17.91 5.81 -8.77
CA VAL A 254 18.77 6.54 -7.82
C VAL A 254 18.03 7.75 -7.26
N TYR A 255 18.03 7.86 -5.94
CA TYR A 255 17.35 8.94 -5.23
C TYR A 255 18.36 9.77 -4.43
N ARG A 256 18.16 11.09 -4.48
CA ARG A 256 18.89 12.05 -3.66
C ARG A 256 17.96 12.55 -2.56
N THR A 257 18.35 12.35 -1.30
CA THR A 257 17.68 12.99 -0.18
C THR A 257 17.90 14.48 -0.20
N CYS A 258 16.84 15.26 0.00
CA CYS A 258 16.95 16.69 0.23
C CYS A 258 17.04 16.92 1.74
N PRO A 259 18.05 17.68 2.22
CA PRO A 259 18.16 18.02 3.64
C PRO A 259 17.01 18.91 4.11
#